data_11e7894dff8db293da538e2823cac631
#
_entry.id   11e7894dff8db293da538e2823cac631
#
_cell.length_a   1.000
_cell.length_b   1.000
_cell.length_c   1.000
_cell.angle_alpha   90.00
_cell.angle_beta   90.00
_cell.angle_gamma   90.00
#
_symmetry.space_group_name_H-M   'P 1'
#
loop_
_entity.id
_entity.type
_entity.pdbx_description
1 polymer ?
#
loop_
_entity_poly.entity_id
_entity_poly.type
_entity_poly.pdbx_seq_one_letter_code
_entity_poly.pdbx_strand_id
1 'polypeptide(L)'
;RNLQEVMWWTHATIFTAGLVYIAVRNKHLSHIVVSPANIFLRPTKPRGALKPMGDFETLETFGAKDITDFTWWQNLNFDACTNCGRCEEQCPAWASEKPLSPRAVMQDMKSFMDERAPVLLATPEGETAPAPERAMVGEVITEDVLWSCTSCGACVEACPVFINHIDTIVDMRRYLVLEESRLPETAQAALLNLEQRGHPWQGTTLTRTTWMEGQDVPTIEENPDADVLLWVGCTGALVERNVQVTRAAASILRKAGVNFAVLGNSETCTGDPARRMGNEYLFQILAETNIATLKDINPKTILTTCPHCFNTMKNEYPQFGGVFNVQHYSEFMAGLIDDGKLRALATITAEKTTYHDSCYLGRHNGIYDAPRRIAEAIPGLEVVEMSRCKERGFCCGAGGGRMWMEESGTRINHMRTDQFLETDADSISLSCPFCLQMMEEGIGSKGVEDTKSAKDLLEIMDASFEGVGSDFEPSVSDPVSSAD
;
A
#
# COMPACT_ATOMS: atom_id res chain seq x y z
N ARG A 1 44.35 14.85 39.81
CA ARG A 1 43.94 15.29 38.49
C ARG A 1 44.50 14.39 37.41
N ASN A 2 45.80 14.11 37.39
CA ASN A 2 46.44 13.22 36.42
C ASN A 2 45.90 11.76 36.46
N LEU A 3 45.62 11.20 37.64
CA LEU A 3 45.12 9.84 37.75
C LEU A 3 43.68 9.72 37.19
N GLN A 4 42.83 10.72 37.44
CA GLN A 4 41.48 10.78 36.91
C GLN A 4 41.44 10.91 35.37
N GLU A 5 42.33 11.74 34.83
CA GLU A 5 42.48 11.91 33.35
C GLU A 5 42.97 10.60 32.71
N VAL A 6 43.98 9.94 33.32
CA VAL A 6 44.46 8.64 32.84
C VAL A 6 43.38 7.59 32.87
N MET A 7 42.63 7.47 33.98
CA MET A 7 41.50 6.53 34.07
C MET A 7 40.43 6.80 33.05
N TRP A 8 40.08 8.10 32.80
CA TRP A 8 39.08 8.47 31.82
C TRP A 8 39.52 8.09 30.39
N TRP A 9 40.75 8.42 30.01
CA TRP A 9 41.28 8.05 28.69
C TRP A 9 41.41 6.55 28.50
N THR A 10 41.83 5.82 29.51
CA THR A 10 41.90 4.37 29.46
C THR A 10 40.52 3.75 29.28
N HIS A 11 39.52 4.23 30.03
CA HIS A 11 38.13 3.78 29.85
C HIS A 11 37.60 4.08 28.47
N ALA A 12 37.75 5.31 28.00
CA ALA A 12 37.30 5.73 26.65
C ALA A 12 37.95 4.89 25.54
N THR A 13 39.27 4.61 25.66
CA THR A 13 40.00 3.80 24.68
C THR A 13 39.52 2.35 24.69
N ILE A 14 39.38 1.72 25.87
CA ILE A 14 38.88 0.33 26.00
C ILE A 14 37.44 0.23 25.45
N PHE A 15 36.59 1.20 25.80
CA PHE A 15 35.20 1.22 25.32
C PHE A 15 35.14 1.36 23.80
N THR A 16 35.89 2.29 23.23
CA THR A 16 35.93 2.51 21.76
C THR A 16 36.50 1.29 21.03
N ALA A 17 37.61 0.70 21.57
CA ALA A 17 38.19 -0.51 21.00
C ALA A 17 37.21 -1.70 21.09
N GLY A 18 36.46 -1.81 22.17
CA GLY A 18 35.40 -2.82 22.35
C GLY A 18 34.28 -2.67 21.34
N LEU A 19 33.82 -1.44 21.09
CA LEU A 19 32.81 -1.18 20.06
C LEU A 19 33.32 -1.53 18.65
N VAL A 20 34.54 -1.15 18.31
CA VAL A 20 35.16 -1.49 17.02
C VAL A 20 35.31 -3.01 16.89
N TYR A 21 35.76 -3.69 17.93
CA TYR A 21 35.86 -5.15 17.94
C TYR A 21 34.49 -5.82 17.71
N ILE A 22 33.44 -5.37 18.42
CA ILE A 22 32.07 -5.86 18.24
C ILE A 22 31.60 -5.65 16.79
N ALA A 23 31.79 -4.46 16.25
CA ALA A 23 31.35 -4.11 14.90
C ALA A 23 32.05 -4.93 13.80
N VAL A 24 33.36 -5.22 13.99
CA VAL A 24 34.19 -5.84 12.93
C VAL A 24 34.29 -7.36 13.07
N ARG A 25 34.26 -7.91 14.30
CA ARG A 25 34.57 -9.31 14.55
C ARG A 25 33.41 -10.15 15.08
N ASN A 26 32.41 -9.53 15.71
CA ASN A 26 31.31 -10.26 16.33
C ASN A 26 30.03 -10.09 15.53
N LYS A 27 29.77 -11.02 14.57
CA LYS A 27 28.60 -11.02 13.71
C LYS A 27 27.27 -11.02 14.48
N HIS A 28 27.21 -11.64 15.67
CA HIS A 28 25.99 -11.69 16.48
C HIS A 28 25.67 -10.36 17.18
N LEU A 29 26.68 -9.57 17.50
CA LEU A 29 26.53 -8.30 18.21
C LEU A 29 26.70 -7.07 17.31
N SER A 30 27.02 -7.26 16.02
CA SER A 30 27.19 -6.16 15.05
C SER A 30 25.98 -5.24 15.00
N HIS A 31 24.76 -5.78 15.16
CA HIS A 31 23.52 -5.00 15.15
C HIS A 31 23.47 -3.90 16.23
N ILE A 32 24.22 -4.03 17.35
CA ILE A 32 24.29 -2.98 18.38
C ILE A 32 24.85 -1.67 17.80
N VAL A 33 25.73 -1.75 16.80
CA VAL A 33 26.32 -0.61 16.12
C VAL A 33 25.58 -0.29 14.84
N VAL A 34 25.23 -1.33 14.06
CA VAL A 34 24.63 -1.19 12.73
C VAL A 34 23.18 -0.71 12.81
N SER A 35 22.39 -1.17 13.78
CA SER A 35 20.98 -0.77 13.89
C SER A 35 20.78 0.72 14.16
N PRO A 36 21.52 1.38 15.09
CA PRO A 36 21.48 2.83 15.21
C PRO A 36 21.90 3.58 13.93
N ALA A 37 22.91 3.06 13.23
CA ALA A 37 23.32 3.63 11.94
C ALA A 37 22.21 3.51 10.89
N ASN A 38 21.55 2.36 10.81
CA ASN A 38 20.41 2.14 9.91
C ASN A 38 19.25 3.08 10.20
N ILE A 39 18.91 3.30 11.48
CA ILE A 39 17.87 4.25 11.91
C ILE A 39 18.22 5.68 11.47
N PHE A 40 19.48 6.09 11.68
CA PHE A 40 19.94 7.44 11.35
C PHE A 40 20.00 7.68 9.84
N LEU A 41 20.43 6.69 9.07
CA LEU A 41 20.66 6.79 7.62
C LEU A 41 19.43 6.39 6.79
N ARG A 42 18.27 6.14 7.44
CA ARG A 42 17.07 5.75 6.72
C ARG A 42 16.65 6.79 5.67
N PRO A 43 16.20 6.35 4.48
CA PRO A 43 15.68 7.26 3.46
C PRO A 43 14.45 8.03 3.96
N THR A 44 14.35 9.30 3.56
CA THR A 44 13.20 10.17 3.87
C THR A 44 12.08 10.10 2.82
N LYS A 45 12.17 9.14 1.88
CA LYS A 45 11.12 8.93 0.88
C LYS A 45 9.77 8.55 1.51
N PRO A 46 8.63 8.79 0.84
CA PRO A 46 7.35 8.29 1.29
C PRO A 46 7.37 6.77 1.50
N ARG A 47 6.75 6.27 2.58
CA ARG A 47 6.73 4.84 2.92
C ARG A 47 6.13 3.97 1.82
N GLY A 48 5.10 4.48 1.12
CA GLY A 48 4.41 3.77 0.04
C GLY A 48 5.14 3.76 -1.29
N ALA A 49 6.24 4.48 -1.44
CA ALA A 49 6.99 4.57 -2.69
C ALA A 49 8.06 3.49 -2.77
N LEU A 50 7.99 2.65 -3.79
CA LEU A 50 9.11 1.80 -4.20
C LEU A 50 10.20 2.65 -4.85
N LYS A 51 11.46 2.18 -4.82
CA LYS A 51 12.53 2.87 -5.58
C LYS A 51 12.31 2.66 -7.08
N PRO A 52 12.59 3.65 -7.95
CA PRO A 52 12.63 3.43 -9.40
C PRO A 52 13.82 2.54 -9.75
N MET A 53 13.73 1.82 -10.88
CA MET A 53 14.87 1.03 -11.39
C MET A 53 15.93 1.90 -12.10
N GLY A 54 15.53 3.05 -12.62
CA GLY A 54 16.38 3.88 -13.46
C GLY A 54 16.01 3.76 -14.93
N ASP A 55 16.94 4.17 -15.80
CA ASP A 55 16.75 4.13 -17.24
C ASP A 55 17.05 2.72 -17.79
N PHE A 56 16.05 2.08 -18.37
CA PHE A 56 16.14 0.75 -18.94
C PHE A 56 17.18 0.61 -20.07
N GLU A 57 17.53 1.70 -20.76
CA GLU A 57 18.53 1.67 -21.82
C GLU A 57 19.97 1.54 -21.28
N THR A 58 20.17 1.90 -20.01
CA THR A 58 21.50 1.92 -19.38
C THR A 58 21.71 0.83 -18.34
N LEU A 59 20.64 0.11 -17.96
CA LEU A 59 20.73 -0.95 -16.96
C LEU A 59 21.35 -2.21 -17.55
N GLU A 60 22.32 -2.80 -16.86
CA GLU A 60 22.90 -4.11 -17.20
C GLU A 60 22.10 -5.27 -16.59
N THR A 61 21.38 -5.02 -15.49
CA THR A 61 20.55 -6.01 -14.77
C THR A 61 19.22 -5.41 -14.37
N PHE A 62 18.17 -6.23 -14.43
CA PHE A 62 16.79 -5.81 -14.07
C PHE A 62 16.37 -6.47 -12.76
N GLY A 63 16.41 -5.68 -11.67
CA GLY A 63 16.11 -6.19 -10.34
C GLY A 63 17.36 -6.65 -9.58
N ALA A 64 17.21 -7.59 -8.65
CA ALA A 64 18.31 -8.03 -7.81
C ALA A 64 18.47 -9.57 -7.86
N LYS A 65 19.62 -10.02 -8.34
CA LYS A 65 20.07 -11.43 -8.36
C LYS A 65 21.33 -11.68 -7.53
N ASP A 66 22.03 -10.60 -7.13
CA ASP A 66 23.19 -10.65 -6.22
C ASP A 66 23.11 -9.46 -5.25
N ILE A 67 23.92 -9.48 -4.19
CA ILE A 67 23.99 -8.39 -3.19
C ILE A 67 24.46 -7.06 -3.78
N THR A 68 25.18 -7.08 -4.90
CA THR A 68 25.64 -5.89 -5.63
C THR A 68 24.49 -5.12 -6.30
N ASP A 69 23.37 -5.79 -6.57
CA ASP A 69 22.22 -5.18 -7.25
C ASP A 69 21.33 -4.41 -6.28
N PHE A 70 21.50 -4.64 -4.98
CA PHE A 70 20.85 -3.86 -3.94
C PHE A 70 21.58 -2.56 -3.67
N THR A 71 20.84 -1.56 -3.22
CA THR A 71 21.45 -0.33 -2.70
C THR A 71 22.25 -0.62 -1.43
N TRP A 72 23.25 0.22 -1.15
CA TRP A 72 24.03 0.14 0.09
C TRP A 72 23.13 0.12 1.35
N TRP A 73 22.00 0.85 1.32
CA TRP A 73 21.06 0.90 2.43
C TRP A 73 20.27 -0.41 2.59
N GLN A 74 19.90 -1.08 1.50
CA GLN A 74 19.28 -2.41 1.57
C GLN A 74 20.26 -3.45 2.15
N ASN A 75 21.53 -3.41 1.75
CA ASN A 75 22.57 -4.25 2.35
C ASN A 75 22.75 -3.93 3.85
N LEU A 76 22.71 -2.65 4.24
CA LEU A 76 22.75 -2.24 5.65
C LEU A 76 21.54 -2.78 6.43
N ASN A 77 20.34 -2.87 5.82
CA ASN A 77 19.15 -3.46 6.45
C ASN A 77 19.37 -4.94 6.82
N PHE A 78 20.08 -5.71 6.01
CA PHE A 78 20.35 -7.12 6.32
C PHE A 78 21.19 -7.25 7.59
N ASP A 79 22.22 -6.43 7.73
CA ASP A 79 23.06 -6.38 8.92
C ASP A 79 22.37 -5.79 10.15
N ALA A 80 21.48 -4.82 9.96
CA ALA A 80 20.77 -4.14 11.04
C ALA A 80 19.70 -5.03 11.70
N CYS A 81 19.33 -6.15 11.09
CA CYS A 81 18.28 -7.02 11.60
C CYS A 81 18.64 -7.62 12.96
N THR A 82 17.88 -7.26 13.99
CA THR A 82 18.07 -7.74 15.37
C THR A 82 17.47 -9.11 15.63
N ASN A 83 16.91 -9.76 14.60
CA ASN A 83 16.26 -11.08 14.68
C ASN A 83 15.14 -11.18 15.75
N CYS A 84 14.43 -10.08 16.03
CA CYS A 84 13.47 -9.99 17.15
C CYS A 84 12.10 -10.63 16.89
N GLY A 85 11.76 -10.99 15.64
CA GLY A 85 10.52 -11.68 15.27
C GLY A 85 9.28 -10.79 15.07
N ARG A 86 9.29 -9.50 15.43
CA ARG A 86 8.09 -8.63 15.35
C ARG A 86 7.50 -8.53 13.94
N CYS A 87 8.34 -8.49 12.90
CA CYS A 87 7.89 -8.43 11.51
C CYS A 87 7.17 -9.71 11.08
N GLU A 88 7.62 -10.87 11.59
CA GLU A 88 7.03 -12.18 11.34
C GLU A 88 5.67 -12.30 12.04
N GLU A 89 5.58 -11.91 13.31
CA GLU A 89 4.34 -11.91 14.11
C GLU A 89 3.23 -11.05 13.46
N GLN A 90 3.59 -9.94 12.82
CA GLN A 90 2.62 -9.07 12.15
C GLN A 90 2.34 -9.43 10.69
N CYS A 91 3.10 -10.36 10.11
CA CYS A 91 2.98 -10.72 8.71
C CYS A 91 1.72 -11.57 8.44
N PRO A 92 0.81 -11.13 7.54
CA PRO A 92 -0.39 -11.92 7.22
C PRO A 92 -0.07 -13.21 6.47
N ALA A 93 0.98 -13.25 5.66
CA ALA A 93 1.41 -14.46 4.96
C ALA A 93 1.93 -15.50 5.96
N TRP A 94 2.76 -15.10 6.92
CA TRP A 94 3.22 -15.98 7.98
C TRP A 94 2.07 -16.51 8.84
N ALA A 95 1.16 -15.62 9.25
CA ALA A 95 0.00 -16.00 10.05
C ALA A 95 -0.91 -17.01 9.33
N SER A 96 -0.97 -16.97 7.99
CA SER A 96 -1.74 -17.90 7.15
C SER A 96 -0.93 -19.12 6.68
N GLU A 97 0.18 -19.43 7.37
CA GLU A 97 1.03 -20.60 7.15
C GLU A 97 1.71 -20.65 5.77
N LYS A 98 1.86 -19.50 5.12
CA LYS A 98 2.63 -19.38 3.89
C LYS A 98 4.14 -19.35 4.16
N PRO A 99 4.99 -19.73 3.20
CA PRO A 99 6.44 -19.86 3.42
C PRO A 99 7.15 -18.54 3.73
N LEU A 100 6.48 -17.39 3.59
CA LEU A 100 7.10 -16.09 3.83
C LEU A 100 7.19 -15.76 5.32
N SER A 101 8.41 -15.80 5.86
CA SER A 101 8.79 -15.10 7.09
C SER A 101 9.63 -13.88 6.73
N PRO A 102 9.17 -12.64 6.97
CA PRO A 102 9.99 -11.45 6.71
C PRO A 102 11.30 -11.44 7.51
N ARG A 103 11.29 -12.04 8.69
CA ARG A 103 12.49 -12.24 9.53
C ARG A 103 13.48 -13.18 8.87
N ALA A 104 13.02 -14.34 8.39
CA ALA A 104 13.86 -15.31 7.71
C ALA A 104 14.48 -14.71 6.45
N VAL A 105 13.71 -14.01 5.61
CA VAL A 105 14.26 -13.33 4.42
C VAL A 105 15.44 -12.43 4.79
N MET A 106 15.34 -11.61 5.85
CA MET A 106 16.46 -10.74 6.25
C MET A 106 17.65 -11.53 6.79
N GLN A 107 17.43 -12.62 7.52
CA GLN A 107 18.52 -13.47 8.04
C GLN A 107 19.21 -14.28 6.94
N ASP A 108 18.45 -14.82 5.99
CA ASP A 108 18.98 -15.57 4.85
C ASP A 108 19.77 -14.64 3.93
N MET A 109 19.29 -13.43 3.67
CA MET A 109 20.02 -12.40 2.93
C MET A 109 21.30 -11.97 3.64
N LYS A 110 21.29 -11.86 4.97
CA LYS A 110 22.51 -11.61 5.76
C LYS A 110 23.51 -12.74 5.61
N SER A 111 23.07 -14.00 5.73
CA SER A 111 23.94 -15.17 5.54
C SER A 111 24.53 -15.20 4.13
N PHE A 112 23.71 -14.97 3.13
CA PHE A 112 24.16 -14.89 1.74
C PHE A 112 25.19 -13.77 1.53
N MET A 113 24.95 -12.58 2.10
CA MET A 113 25.87 -11.46 2.05
C MET A 113 27.21 -11.81 2.74
N ASP A 114 27.18 -12.51 3.87
CA ASP A 114 28.38 -12.96 4.61
C ASP A 114 29.23 -13.96 3.80
N GLU A 115 28.58 -14.80 2.99
CA GLU A 115 29.24 -15.75 2.08
C GLU A 115 29.80 -15.02 0.83
N ARG A 116 29.01 -14.10 0.28
CA ARG A 116 29.27 -13.48 -1.03
C ARG A 116 30.27 -12.30 -0.95
N ALA A 117 30.20 -11.47 0.06
CA ALA A 117 31.00 -10.26 0.15
C ALA A 117 32.51 -10.51 0.15
N PRO A 118 33.07 -11.54 0.84
CA PRO A 118 34.50 -11.84 0.75
C PRO A 118 34.97 -12.17 -0.67
N VAL A 119 34.15 -12.87 -1.46
CA VAL A 119 34.46 -13.23 -2.85
C VAL A 119 34.50 -11.97 -3.73
N LEU A 120 33.50 -11.09 -3.58
CA LEU A 120 33.42 -9.83 -4.31
C LEU A 120 34.61 -8.93 -3.96
N LEU A 121 34.97 -8.80 -2.68
CA LEU A 121 36.08 -7.98 -2.21
C LEU A 121 37.45 -8.52 -2.64
N ALA A 122 37.59 -9.82 -2.87
CA ALA A 122 38.83 -10.44 -3.34
C ALA A 122 38.97 -10.39 -4.86
N THR A 123 37.90 -10.07 -5.61
CA THR A 123 37.91 -9.98 -7.07
C THR A 123 38.54 -8.65 -7.47
N PRO A 124 39.59 -8.65 -8.34
CA PRO A 124 40.22 -7.43 -8.82
C PRO A 124 39.24 -6.49 -9.53
N GLU A 125 39.48 -5.20 -9.44
CA GLU A 125 38.68 -4.19 -10.13
C GLU A 125 38.73 -4.42 -11.66
N GLY A 126 37.54 -4.47 -12.29
CA GLY A 126 37.38 -4.73 -13.73
C GLY A 126 37.27 -6.22 -14.10
N GLU A 127 37.38 -7.13 -13.15
CA GLU A 127 37.11 -8.56 -13.36
C GLU A 127 35.70 -8.95 -12.89
N THR A 128 35.10 -9.94 -13.55
CA THR A 128 33.82 -10.49 -13.14
C THR A 128 34.01 -11.47 -11.99
N ALA A 129 33.35 -11.24 -10.86
CA ALA A 129 33.40 -12.17 -9.74
C ALA A 129 32.78 -13.52 -10.12
N PRO A 130 33.31 -14.64 -9.58
CA PRO A 130 32.70 -15.95 -9.75
C PRO A 130 31.23 -15.94 -9.32
N ALA A 131 30.39 -16.72 -9.99
CA ALA A 131 28.98 -16.90 -9.57
C ALA A 131 28.91 -17.43 -8.13
N PRO A 132 27.87 -17.07 -7.36
CA PRO A 132 27.68 -17.64 -6.03
C PRO A 132 27.42 -19.15 -6.12
N GLU A 133 27.77 -19.90 -5.08
CA GLU A 133 27.52 -21.35 -5.02
C GLU A 133 26.03 -21.69 -5.03
N ARG A 134 25.20 -20.81 -4.46
CA ARG A 134 23.74 -20.91 -4.45
C ARG A 134 23.15 -19.64 -5.05
N ALA A 135 22.17 -19.79 -5.92
CA ALA A 135 21.45 -18.65 -6.46
C ALA A 135 20.68 -17.93 -5.34
N MET A 136 20.84 -16.60 -5.25
CA MET A 136 20.12 -15.78 -4.27
C MET A 136 18.60 -15.93 -4.40
N VAL A 137 18.10 -15.82 -5.63
CA VAL A 137 16.69 -16.00 -5.96
C VAL A 137 16.47 -17.39 -6.53
N GLY A 138 15.56 -18.15 -5.94
CA GLY A 138 15.21 -19.51 -6.30
C GLY A 138 15.77 -20.55 -5.33
N GLU A 139 17.00 -20.35 -4.78
CA GLU A 139 17.60 -21.30 -3.83
C GLU A 139 17.71 -20.73 -2.41
N VAL A 140 18.24 -19.52 -2.23
CA VAL A 140 18.30 -18.87 -0.90
C VAL A 140 16.94 -18.33 -0.54
N ILE A 141 16.34 -17.53 -1.40
CA ILE A 141 14.97 -17.03 -1.28
C ILE A 141 14.14 -17.66 -2.40
N THR A 142 13.24 -18.57 -2.03
CA THR A 142 12.42 -19.28 -3.02
C THR A 142 11.34 -18.39 -3.62
N GLU A 143 10.86 -18.72 -4.80
CA GLU A 143 9.78 -17.96 -5.46
C GLU A 143 8.50 -17.93 -4.64
N ASP A 144 8.14 -19.05 -4.01
CA ASP A 144 6.95 -19.12 -3.15
C ASP A 144 7.00 -18.11 -1.99
N VAL A 145 8.20 -17.88 -1.43
CA VAL A 145 8.43 -16.84 -0.42
C VAL A 145 8.15 -15.46 -1.02
N LEU A 146 8.69 -15.18 -2.20
CA LEU A 146 8.52 -13.89 -2.86
C LEU A 146 7.06 -13.63 -3.24
N TRP A 147 6.38 -14.62 -3.83
CA TRP A 147 4.99 -14.48 -4.26
C TRP A 147 3.98 -14.49 -3.12
N SER A 148 4.36 -14.92 -1.92
CA SER A 148 3.50 -14.84 -0.73
C SER A 148 3.34 -13.42 -0.17
N CYS A 149 4.19 -12.46 -0.57
CA CYS A 149 4.15 -11.10 -0.05
C CYS A 149 2.99 -10.28 -0.65
N THR A 150 2.15 -9.73 0.24
CA THR A 150 1.03 -8.83 -0.12
C THR A 150 1.45 -7.35 -0.18
N SER A 151 2.73 -7.02 -0.04
CA SER A 151 3.24 -5.63 0.04
C SER A 151 2.51 -4.71 1.03
N CYS A 152 1.85 -5.26 2.04
CA CYS A 152 0.99 -4.51 2.97
C CYS A 152 1.70 -3.62 3.99
N GLY A 153 3.03 -3.72 4.12
CA GLY A 153 3.83 -2.89 5.03
C GLY A 153 3.76 -3.25 6.51
N ALA A 154 3.06 -4.32 6.93
CA ALA A 154 2.96 -4.70 8.34
C ALA A 154 4.34 -5.02 8.97
N CYS A 155 5.22 -5.67 8.23
CA CYS A 155 6.58 -5.97 8.65
C CYS A 155 7.45 -4.71 8.79
N VAL A 156 7.27 -3.73 7.88
CA VAL A 156 7.97 -2.44 7.91
C VAL A 156 7.53 -1.62 9.11
N GLU A 157 6.22 -1.55 9.37
CA GLU A 157 5.64 -0.83 10.51
C GLU A 157 6.08 -1.44 11.85
N ALA A 158 6.13 -2.76 11.95
CA ALA A 158 6.52 -3.46 13.16
C ALA A 158 8.03 -3.41 13.45
N CYS A 159 8.87 -3.02 12.47
CA CYS A 159 10.32 -3.10 12.62
C CYS A 159 10.88 -1.94 13.46
N PRO A 160 11.49 -2.23 14.65
CA PRO A 160 12.02 -1.18 15.53
C PRO A 160 13.26 -0.48 14.96
N VAL A 161 13.89 -1.05 13.94
CA VAL A 161 15.09 -0.50 13.28
C VAL A 161 14.82 -0.07 11.83
N PHE A 162 13.54 0.04 11.43
CA PHE A 162 13.07 0.58 10.15
C PHE A 162 13.56 -0.16 8.90
N ILE A 163 13.70 -1.48 8.95
CA ILE A 163 14.02 -2.31 7.78
C ILE A 163 12.85 -2.27 6.79
N ASN A 164 13.17 -2.04 5.53
CA ASN A 164 12.19 -2.10 4.43
C ASN A 164 12.28 -3.45 3.70
N HIS A 165 11.47 -4.39 4.13
CA HIS A 165 11.37 -5.72 3.53
C HIS A 165 10.74 -5.70 2.14
N ILE A 166 9.83 -4.74 1.87
CA ILE A 166 9.06 -4.70 0.62
C ILE A 166 9.96 -4.38 -0.57
N ASP A 167 10.81 -3.34 -0.45
CA ASP A 167 11.72 -2.96 -1.54
C ASP A 167 12.62 -4.15 -1.92
N THR A 168 13.14 -4.89 -0.94
CA THR A 168 13.98 -6.07 -1.15
C THR A 168 13.22 -7.18 -1.90
N ILE A 169 11.99 -7.49 -1.47
CA ILE A 169 11.16 -8.52 -2.11
C ILE A 169 10.79 -8.10 -3.54
N VAL A 170 10.44 -6.84 -3.75
CA VAL A 170 10.06 -6.36 -5.09
C VAL A 170 11.26 -6.31 -6.02
N ASP A 171 12.46 -5.97 -5.54
CA ASP A 171 13.68 -6.01 -6.38
C ASP A 171 14.00 -7.45 -6.84
N MET A 172 13.81 -8.45 -5.99
CA MET A 172 13.93 -9.86 -6.40
C MET A 172 12.82 -10.31 -7.37
N ARG A 173 11.58 -9.81 -7.21
CA ARG A 173 10.49 -10.02 -8.18
C ARG A 173 10.81 -9.39 -9.55
N ARG A 174 11.42 -8.19 -9.56
CA ARG A 174 11.87 -7.53 -10.81
C ARG A 174 12.82 -8.41 -11.57
N TYR A 175 13.80 -9.02 -10.89
CA TYR A 175 14.71 -9.99 -11.51
C TYR A 175 13.95 -11.19 -12.10
N LEU A 176 13.07 -11.84 -11.33
CA LEU A 176 12.29 -12.98 -11.81
C LEU A 176 11.46 -12.63 -13.05
N VAL A 177 10.79 -11.48 -13.06
CA VAL A 177 9.84 -11.11 -14.11
C VAL A 177 10.55 -10.58 -15.35
N LEU A 178 11.55 -9.72 -15.18
CA LEU A 178 12.17 -8.99 -16.30
C LEU A 178 13.35 -9.73 -16.91
N GLU A 179 14.13 -10.50 -16.14
CA GLU A 179 15.24 -11.29 -16.68
C GLU A 179 14.87 -12.76 -16.90
N GLU A 180 14.19 -13.40 -15.95
CA GLU A 180 13.91 -14.84 -16.01
C GLU A 180 12.53 -15.16 -16.62
N SER A 181 11.67 -14.17 -16.83
CA SER A 181 10.28 -14.34 -17.31
C SER A 181 9.48 -15.35 -16.45
N ARG A 182 9.75 -15.39 -15.14
CA ARG A 182 9.19 -16.35 -14.19
C ARG A 182 8.22 -15.65 -13.25
N LEU A 183 6.95 -15.98 -13.37
CA LEU A 183 5.86 -15.53 -12.48
C LEU A 183 4.71 -16.54 -12.51
N PRO A 184 3.82 -16.53 -11.50
CA PRO A 184 2.63 -17.37 -11.51
C PRO A 184 1.77 -17.14 -12.77
N GLU A 185 1.23 -18.21 -13.35
CA GLU A 185 0.50 -18.18 -14.63
C GLU A 185 -0.69 -17.19 -14.58
N THR A 186 -1.45 -17.17 -13.49
CA THR A 186 -2.59 -16.25 -13.30
C THR A 186 -2.14 -14.79 -13.20
N ALA A 187 -0.99 -14.52 -12.59
CA ALA A 187 -0.37 -13.20 -12.56
C ALA A 187 0.11 -12.75 -13.94
N GLN A 188 0.66 -13.68 -14.74
CA GLN A 188 1.04 -13.41 -16.13
C GLN A 188 -0.16 -12.96 -16.96
N ALA A 189 -1.29 -13.65 -16.83
CA ALA A 189 -2.52 -13.29 -17.52
C ALA A 189 -3.03 -11.89 -17.14
N ALA A 190 -2.92 -11.51 -15.86
CA ALA A 190 -3.28 -10.16 -15.40
C ALA A 190 -2.34 -9.09 -15.98
N LEU A 191 -1.02 -9.35 -16.05
CA LEU A 191 -0.06 -8.43 -16.68
C LEU A 191 -0.31 -8.26 -18.18
N LEU A 192 -0.62 -9.36 -18.87
CA LEU A 192 -0.95 -9.33 -20.30
C LEU A 192 -2.22 -8.50 -20.59
N ASN A 193 -3.27 -8.65 -19.76
CA ASN A 193 -4.46 -7.81 -19.87
C ASN A 193 -4.14 -6.34 -19.58
N LEU A 194 -3.29 -6.07 -18.60
CA LEU A 194 -2.87 -4.72 -18.25
C LEU A 194 -2.13 -4.05 -19.41
N GLU A 195 -1.26 -4.78 -20.11
CA GLU A 195 -0.53 -4.32 -21.28
C GLU A 195 -1.47 -4.07 -22.46
N GLN A 196 -2.36 -5.02 -22.78
CA GLN A 196 -3.19 -4.97 -23.96
C GLN A 196 -4.44 -4.10 -23.82
N ARG A 197 -4.99 -3.98 -22.61
CA ARG A 197 -6.29 -3.35 -22.33
C ARG A 197 -6.24 -2.19 -21.35
N GLY A 198 -5.08 -1.90 -20.77
CA GLY A 198 -4.92 -0.89 -19.73
C GLY A 198 -5.60 -1.23 -18.39
N HIS A 199 -5.90 -2.52 -18.13
CA HIS A 199 -6.45 -3.00 -16.86
C HIS A 199 -6.19 -4.51 -16.64
N PRO A 200 -6.06 -5.00 -15.39
CA PRO A 200 -5.70 -6.41 -15.11
C PRO A 200 -6.89 -7.38 -15.17
N TRP A 201 -8.14 -6.91 -15.27
CA TRP A 201 -9.34 -7.72 -15.16
C TRP A 201 -9.60 -8.56 -16.41
N GLN A 202 -9.81 -9.87 -16.22
CA GLN A 202 -10.20 -10.80 -17.28
C GLN A 202 -11.71 -10.93 -17.35
N GLY A 203 -12.23 -11.25 -18.54
CA GLY A 203 -13.63 -11.63 -18.73
C GLY A 203 -14.68 -10.56 -18.45
N THR A 204 -14.28 -9.34 -18.10
CA THR A 204 -15.26 -8.25 -17.92
C THR A 204 -15.87 -7.84 -19.26
N THR A 205 -17.17 -7.63 -19.27
CA THR A 205 -17.94 -7.05 -20.38
C THR A 205 -18.21 -5.56 -20.18
N LEU A 206 -17.87 -5.02 -19.01
CA LEU A 206 -18.00 -3.62 -18.67
C LEU A 206 -16.94 -2.79 -19.39
N THR A 207 -17.29 -1.57 -19.76
CA THR A 207 -16.37 -0.56 -20.29
C THR A 207 -16.09 0.50 -19.22
N ARG A 208 -15.11 1.37 -19.48
CA ARG A 208 -14.76 2.47 -18.56
C ARG A 208 -15.93 3.42 -18.30
N THR A 209 -16.92 3.44 -19.18
CA THR A 209 -18.07 4.36 -19.13
C THR A 209 -19.40 3.68 -18.78
N THR A 210 -19.47 2.35 -18.70
CA THR A 210 -20.71 1.63 -18.37
C THR A 210 -21.33 2.09 -17.04
N TRP A 211 -20.52 2.40 -16.05
CA TRP A 211 -20.99 2.88 -14.74
C TRP A 211 -21.68 4.25 -14.82
N MET A 212 -21.40 5.05 -15.86
CA MET A 212 -21.96 6.39 -16.10
C MET A 212 -23.38 6.34 -16.65
N GLU A 213 -23.83 5.18 -17.15
CA GLU A 213 -25.17 5.04 -17.72
C GLU A 213 -26.25 5.41 -16.70
N GLY A 214 -27.10 6.37 -17.07
CA GLY A 214 -28.13 6.93 -16.19
C GLY A 214 -27.60 7.84 -15.07
N GLN A 215 -26.30 8.17 -15.10
CA GLN A 215 -25.69 9.13 -14.17
C GLN A 215 -25.43 10.45 -14.92
N ASP A 216 -25.70 11.56 -14.26
CA ASP A 216 -25.32 12.88 -14.76
C ASP A 216 -23.88 13.19 -14.34
N VAL A 217 -22.92 12.64 -15.08
CA VAL A 217 -21.48 12.77 -14.79
C VAL A 217 -20.77 13.21 -16.05
N PRO A 218 -20.22 14.44 -16.08
CA PRO A 218 -19.52 14.94 -17.26
C PRO A 218 -18.11 14.32 -17.37
N THR A 219 -17.68 14.13 -18.61
CA THR A 219 -16.27 13.90 -18.92
C THR A 219 -15.49 15.21 -18.85
N ILE A 220 -14.15 15.12 -18.80
CA ILE A 220 -13.29 16.31 -18.80
C ILE A 220 -13.40 17.09 -20.12
N GLU A 221 -13.78 16.45 -21.21
CA GLU A 221 -14.03 17.08 -22.50
C GLU A 221 -15.32 17.93 -22.46
N GLU A 222 -16.34 17.47 -21.73
CA GLU A 222 -17.62 18.16 -21.53
C GLU A 222 -17.54 19.24 -20.44
N ASN A 223 -16.66 19.08 -19.45
CA ASN A 223 -16.44 20.01 -18.34
C ASN A 223 -14.95 20.25 -18.08
N PRO A 224 -14.26 20.99 -18.97
CA PRO A 224 -12.82 21.23 -18.86
C PRO A 224 -12.42 22.11 -17.66
N ASP A 225 -13.38 22.86 -17.10
CA ASP A 225 -13.17 23.75 -15.94
C ASP A 225 -13.46 23.06 -14.59
N ALA A 226 -13.52 21.72 -14.55
CA ALA A 226 -13.77 20.98 -13.34
C ALA A 226 -12.69 21.26 -12.26
N ASP A 227 -13.14 21.43 -11.02
CA ASP A 227 -12.24 21.61 -9.87
C ASP A 227 -11.64 20.28 -9.40
N VAL A 228 -12.36 19.18 -9.63
CA VAL A 228 -11.99 17.84 -9.22
C VAL A 228 -12.05 16.89 -10.41
N LEU A 229 -10.96 16.22 -10.70
CA LEU A 229 -10.92 15.06 -11.59
C LEU A 229 -11.14 13.79 -10.75
N LEU A 230 -12.29 13.15 -10.89
CA LEU A 230 -12.55 11.87 -10.25
C LEU A 230 -11.86 10.76 -11.05
N TRP A 231 -10.76 10.24 -10.51
CA TRP A 231 -10.07 9.05 -11.00
C TRP A 231 -10.79 7.79 -10.50
N VAL A 232 -11.55 7.17 -11.36
CA VAL A 232 -12.43 6.03 -11.02
C VAL A 232 -11.60 4.76 -10.72
N GLY A 233 -10.53 4.57 -11.46
CA GLY A 233 -9.72 3.36 -11.38
C GLY A 233 -10.35 2.16 -12.11
N CYS A 234 -9.49 1.18 -12.43
CA CYS A 234 -9.95 0.01 -13.19
C CYS A 234 -11.00 -0.83 -12.43
N THR A 235 -10.86 -0.97 -11.11
CA THR A 235 -11.79 -1.76 -10.30
C THR A 235 -13.13 -1.06 -10.16
N GLY A 236 -13.14 0.24 -9.93
CA GLY A 236 -14.36 1.05 -9.82
C GLY A 236 -15.20 1.07 -11.10
N ALA A 237 -14.56 0.99 -12.27
CA ALA A 237 -15.23 1.04 -13.55
C ALA A 237 -15.62 -0.36 -14.10
N LEU A 238 -14.81 -1.40 -13.84
CA LEU A 238 -14.84 -2.67 -14.58
C LEU A 238 -15.25 -3.88 -13.72
N VAL A 239 -15.51 -3.67 -12.43
CA VAL A 239 -16.00 -4.72 -11.52
C VAL A 239 -17.38 -4.33 -11.03
N GLU A 240 -18.38 -5.12 -11.34
CA GLU A 240 -19.81 -4.82 -11.13
C GLU A 240 -20.12 -4.37 -9.71
N ARG A 241 -19.57 -5.06 -8.71
CA ARG A 241 -19.74 -4.68 -7.30
C ARG A 241 -19.21 -3.27 -7.00
N ASN A 242 -18.06 -2.93 -7.55
CA ASN A 242 -17.41 -1.64 -7.31
C ASN A 242 -18.01 -0.48 -8.15
N VAL A 243 -18.77 -0.78 -9.20
CA VAL A 243 -19.56 0.22 -9.94
C VAL A 243 -20.53 0.93 -9.00
N GLN A 244 -21.13 0.24 -8.04
CA GLN A 244 -22.02 0.84 -7.04
C GLN A 244 -21.30 1.87 -6.17
N VAL A 245 -20.07 1.55 -5.74
CA VAL A 245 -19.21 2.47 -4.96
C VAL A 245 -18.87 3.72 -5.80
N THR A 246 -18.55 3.54 -7.08
CA THR A 246 -18.27 4.66 -7.99
C THR A 246 -19.48 5.56 -8.18
N ARG A 247 -20.67 4.99 -8.35
CA ARG A 247 -21.93 5.73 -8.44
C ARG A 247 -22.26 6.48 -7.16
N ALA A 248 -22.01 5.87 -5.99
CA ALA A 248 -22.15 6.55 -4.71
C ALA A 248 -21.18 7.75 -4.58
N ALA A 249 -19.91 7.59 -4.98
CA ALA A 249 -18.97 8.70 -5.00
C ALA A 249 -19.45 9.88 -5.86
N ALA A 250 -19.89 9.60 -7.07
CA ALA A 250 -20.43 10.63 -7.98
C ALA A 250 -21.71 11.29 -7.43
N SER A 251 -22.58 10.51 -6.80
CA SER A 251 -23.80 11.01 -6.13
C SER A 251 -23.47 11.98 -5.00
N ILE A 252 -22.53 11.64 -4.13
CA ILE A 252 -22.11 12.48 -3.01
C ILE A 252 -21.47 13.77 -3.51
N LEU A 253 -20.60 13.71 -4.52
CA LEU A 253 -19.99 14.90 -5.12
C LEU A 253 -21.05 15.88 -5.68
N ARG A 254 -22.07 15.34 -6.34
CA ARG A 254 -23.21 16.16 -6.82
C ARG A 254 -24.01 16.76 -5.67
N LYS A 255 -24.34 15.96 -4.64
CA LYS A 255 -25.05 16.44 -3.45
C LYS A 255 -24.28 17.58 -2.77
N ALA A 256 -22.96 17.48 -2.71
CA ALA A 256 -22.08 18.50 -2.14
C ALA A 256 -21.85 19.73 -3.05
N GLY A 257 -22.40 19.73 -4.26
CA GLY A 257 -22.21 20.81 -5.24
C GLY A 257 -20.78 20.93 -5.75
N VAL A 258 -20.01 19.83 -5.75
CA VAL A 258 -18.64 19.82 -6.22
C VAL A 258 -18.64 19.81 -7.76
N ASN A 259 -17.91 20.75 -8.36
CA ASN A 259 -17.66 20.78 -9.80
C ASN A 259 -16.60 19.73 -10.15
N PHE A 260 -17.00 18.57 -10.69
CA PHE A 260 -16.11 17.47 -11.02
C PHE A 260 -16.34 16.92 -12.44
N ALA A 261 -15.34 16.23 -12.95
CA ALA A 261 -15.38 15.48 -14.19
C ALA A 261 -14.60 14.17 -14.09
N VAL A 262 -14.76 13.30 -15.09
CA VAL A 262 -14.04 12.03 -15.20
C VAL A 262 -13.31 11.93 -16.54
N LEU A 263 -12.31 11.05 -16.64
CA LEU A 263 -11.60 10.78 -17.90
C LEU A 263 -12.41 9.89 -18.87
N GLY A 264 -13.38 9.13 -18.36
CA GLY A 264 -14.11 8.17 -19.17
C GLY A 264 -13.18 7.13 -19.80
N ASN A 265 -13.25 6.99 -21.15
CA ASN A 265 -12.45 6.00 -21.87
C ASN A 265 -10.95 6.34 -21.94
N SER A 266 -10.56 7.58 -21.67
CA SER A 266 -9.14 7.99 -21.65
C SER A 266 -8.41 7.58 -20.38
N GLU A 267 -9.12 7.05 -19.36
CA GLU A 267 -8.53 6.55 -18.14
C GLU A 267 -7.93 5.16 -18.34
N THR A 268 -6.68 4.95 -17.90
CA THR A 268 -6.04 3.63 -17.84
C THR A 268 -5.68 3.26 -16.40
N CYS A 269 -5.18 2.05 -16.16
CA CYS A 269 -4.68 1.68 -14.83
C CYS A 269 -3.45 2.51 -14.47
N THR A 270 -3.31 2.85 -13.19
CA THR A 270 -2.12 3.57 -12.69
C THR A 270 -0.83 2.76 -12.75
N GLY A 271 -0.90 1.45 -13.05
CA GLY A 271 0.26 0.57 -13.12
C GLY A 271 0.66 -0.08 -11.78
N ASP A 272 -0.03 0.23 -10.67
CA ASP A 272 0.28 -0.38 -9.35
C ASP A 272 0.46 -1.91 -9.40
N PRO A 273 -0.44 -2.70 -10.03
CA PRO A 273 -0.27 -4.15 -10.09
C PRO A 273 1.03 -4.57 -10.78
N ALA A 274 1.38 -3.95 -11.90
CA ALA A 274 2.61 -4.25 -12.62
C ALA A 274 3.85 -4.03 -11.74
N ARG A 275 3.90 -2.87 -11.06
CA ARG A 275 5.02 -2.51 -10.19
C ARG A 275 5.17 -3.47 -9.02
N ARG A 276 4.07 -3.83 -8.34
CA ARG A 276 4.10 -4.76 -7.19
C ARG A 276 4.44 -6.18 -7.58
N MET A 277 4.10 -6.59 -8.80
CA MET A 277 4.49 -7.88 -9.37
C MET A 277 5.91 -7.90 -9.96
N GLY A 278 6.61 -6.76 -10.00
CA GLY A 278 7.98 -6.67 -10.50
C GLY A 278 8.11 -6.33 -11.99
N ASN A 279 7.01 -6.11 -12.71
CA ASN A 279 7.08 -5.62 -14.10
C ASN A 279 7.18 -4.08 -14.11
N GLU A 280 8.38 -3.59 -13.77
CA GLU A 280 8.65 -2.15 -13.70
C GLU A 280 8.58 -1.48 -15.07
N TYR A 281 8.92 -2.20 -16.15
CA TYR A 281 8.86 -1.67 -17.52
C TYR A 281 7.40 -1.33 -17.90
N LEU A 282 6.47 -2.26 -17.70
CA LEU A 282 5.05 -2.02 -17.95
C LEU A 282 4.50 -0.91 -17.04
N PHE A 283 4.93 -0.88 -15.77
CA PHE A 283 4.56 0.20 -14.86
C PHE A 283 5.00 1.56 -15.39
N GLN A 284 6.25 1.69 -15.85
CA GLN A 284 6.79 2.96 -16.36
C GLN A 284 6.00 3.45 -17.58
N ILE A 285 5.71 2.59 -18.55
CA ILE A 285 4.89 2.94 -19.73
C ILE A 285 3.52 3.47 -19.30
N LEU A 286 2.83 2.78 -18.38
CA LEU A 286 1.52 3.20 -17.90
C LEU A 286 1.60 4.52 -17.12
N ALA A 287 2.62 4.69 -16.28
CA ALA A 287 2.83 5.90 -15.50
C ALA A 287 3.10 7.11 -16.41
N GLU A 288 3.99 6.99 -17.38
CA GLU A 288 4.35 8.06 -18.33
C GLU A 288 3.14 8.45 -19.19
N THR A 289 2.37 7.47 -19.67
CA THR A 289 1.13 7.71 -20.42
C THR A 289 0.12 8.50 -19.60
N ASN A 290 -0.14 8.05 -18.35
CA ASN A 290 -1.07 8.74 -17.46
C ASN A 290 -0.56 10.13 -17.07
N ILE A 291 0.73 10.29 -16.82
CA ILE A 291 1.35 11.58 -16.50
C ILE A 291 1.22 12.55 -17.67
N ALA A 292 1.42 12.11 -18.91
CA ALA A 292 1.23 12.94 -20.10
C ALA A 292 -0.23 13.43 -20.18
N THR A 293 -1.20 12.52 -20.08
CA THR A 293 -2.64 12.84 -20.07
C THR A 293 -2.98 13.85 -18.95
N LEU A 294 -2.51 13.60 -17.74
CA LEU A 294 -2.79 14.47 -16.60
C LEU A 294 -2.11 15.86 -16.71
N LYS A 295 -0.95 15.94 -17.35
CA LYS A 295 -0.28 17.23 -17.61
C LYS A 295 -1.04 18.07 -18.65
N ASP A 296 -1.59 17.44 -19.67
CA ASP A 296 -2.39 18.13 -20.70
C ASP A 296 -3.68 18.70 -20.10
N ILE A 297 -4.34 17.95 -19.20
CA ILE A 297 -5.57 18.38 -18.52
C ILE A 297 -5.27 19.36 -17.38
N ASN A 298 -4.14 19.21 -16.70
CA ASN A 298 -3.72 20.00 -15.54
C ASN A 298 -4.81 20.14 -14.45
N PRO A 299 -5.34 19.03 -13.89
CA PRO A 299 -6.42 19.07 -12.93
C PRO A 299 -5.99 19.74 -11.61
N LYS A 300 -6.88 20.56 -11.00
CA LYS A 300 -6.61 21.21 -9.71
C LYS A 300 -6.47 20.19 -8.58
N THR A 301 -7.33 19.17 -8.58
CA THR A 301 -7.33 18.05 -7.62
C THR A 301 -7.70 16.77 -8.33
N ILE A 302 -6.94 15.71 -8.09
CA ILE A 302 -7.30 14.35 -8.49
C ILE A 302 -7.87 13.64 -7.27
N LEU A 303 -9.11 13.20 -7.34
CA LEU A 303 -9.80 12.46 -6.30
C LEU A 303 -9.91 10.99 -6.70
N THR A 304 -9.54 10.07 -5.83
CA THR A 304 -9.68 8.63 -6.11
C THR A 304 -10.28 7.86 -4.95
N THR A 305 -11.02 6.81 -5.28
CA THR A 305 -11.61 5.88 -4.30
C THR A 305 -10.68 4.72 -3.93
N CYS A 306 -9.61 4.54 -4.72
CA CYS A 306 -8.68 3.42 -4.55
C CYS A 306 -7.37 3.87 -3.88
N PRO A 307 -7.03 3.35 -2.67
CA PRO A 307 -5.76 3.65 -2.00
C PRO A 307 -4.52 3.25 -2.79
N HIS A 308 -4.61 2.25 -3.66
CA HIS A 308 -3.52 1.85 -4.55
C HIS A 308 -3.27 2.92 -5.61
N CYS A 309 -4.33 3.38 -6.30
CA CYS A 309 -4.22 4.50 -7.24
C CYS A 309 -3.72 5.77 -6.56
N PHE A 310 -4.27 6.08 -5.37
CA PHE A 310 -3.83 7.21 -4.55
C PHE A 310 -2.34 7.16 -4.26
N ASN A 311 -1.85 6.02 -3.74
CA ASN A 311 -0.44 5.83 -3.40
C ASN A 311 0.46 5.98 -4.63
N THR A 312 0.09 5.36 -5.75
CA THR A 312 0.88 5.37 -6.98
C THR A 312 0.99 6.78 -7.55
N MET A 313 -0.13 7.47 -7.70
CA MET A 313 -0.13 8.83 -8.25
C MET A 313 0.55 9.85 -7.32
N LYS A 314 0.32 9.76 -6.01
CA LYS A 314 0.89 10.69 -5.02
C LYS A 314 2.38 10.46 -4.76
N ASN A 315 2.79 9.20 -4.60
CA ASN A 315 4.11 8.87 -4.08
C ASN A 315 5.09 8.36 -5.14
N GLU A 316 4.60 7.81 -6.25
CA GLU A 316 5.45 7.16 -7.25
C GLU A 316 5.52 7.90 -8.59
N TYR A 317 4.44 8.51 -9.06
CA TYR A 317 4.47 9.34 -10.27
C TYR A 317 5.46 10.52 -10.20
N PRO A 318 5.75 11.15 -9.04
CA PRO A 318 6.80 12.16 -8.95
C PRO A 318 8.18 11.68 -9.41
N GLN A 319 8.46 10.38 -9.34
CA GLN A 319 9.71 9.79 -9.83
C GLN A 319 9.84 9.89 -11.37
N PHE A 320 8.72 10.08 -12.07
CA PHE A 320 8.63 10.24 -13.53
C PHE A 320 8.16 11.66 -13.93
N GLY A 321 8.30 12.62 -13.02
CA GLY A 321 7.94 14.02 -13.26
C GLY A 321 6.44 14.33 -13.24
N GLY A 322 5.61 13.42 -12.69
CA GLY A 322 4.17 13.61 -12.48
C GLY A 322 3.86 14.06 -11.05
N VAL A 323 3.87 15.37 -10.80
CA VAL A 323 3.54 15.93 -9.47
C VAL A 323 2.14 16.53 -9.53
N PHE A 324 1.19 15.91 -8.83
CA PHE A 324 -0.23 16.30 -8.81
C PHE A 324 -0.75 16.42 -7.38
N ASN A 325 -1.81 17.22 -7.19
CA ASN A 325 -2.57 17.23 -5.94
C ASN A 325 -3.54 16.05 -5.92
N VAL A 326 -3.13 14.94 -5.35
CA VAL A 326 -3.92 13.71 -5.28
C VAL A 326 -4.48 13.55 -3.88
N GLN A 327 -5.79 13.31 -3.76
CA GLN A 327 -6.48 13.05 -2.52
C GLN A 327 -7.24 11.73 -2.57
N HIS A 328 -7.26 11.02 -1.45
CA HIS A 328 -8.17 9.91 -1.26
C HIS A 328 -9.53 10.42 -0.83
N TYR A 329 -10.61 9.79 -1.31
CA TYR A 329 -11.96 10.27 -1.05
C TYR A 329 -12.27 10.46 0.44
N SER A 330 -11.70 9.64 1.32
CA SER A 330 -11.98 9.72 2.75
C SER A 330 -11.55 11.06 3.36
N GLU A 331 -10.39 11.60 2.97
CA GLU A 331 -9.95 12.92 3.42
C GLU A 331 -10.81 14.03 2.79
N PHE A 332 -11.10 13.92 1.50
CA PHE A 332 -11.90 14.90 0.78
C PHE A 332 -13.33 14.98 1.34
N MET A 333 -14.00 13.84 1.54
CA MET A 333 -15.38 13.79 2.05
C MET A 333 -15.46 14.23 3.52
N ALA A 334 -14.48 13.87 4.36
CA ALA A 334 -14.39 14.41 5.73
C ALA A 334 -14.31 15.93 5.72
N GLY A 335 -13.52 16.52 4.80
CA GLY A 335 -13.46 17.97 4.61
C GLY A 335 -14.80 18.58 4.19
N LEU A 336 -15.56 17.94 3.28
CA LEU A 336 -16.90 18.42 2.89
C LEU A 336 -17.90 18.40 4.04
N ILE A 337 -17.79 17.41 4.92
CA ILE A 337 -18.63 17.34 6.14
C ILE A 337 -18.25 18.48 7.10
N ASP A 338 -16.96 18.68 7.34
CA ASP A 338 -16.45 19.71 8.24
C ASP A 338 -16.74 21.14 7.72
N ASP A 339 -16.73 21.32 6.39
CA ASP A 339 -17.13 22.57 5.72
C ASP A 339 -18.66 22.81 5.68
N GLY A 340 -19.46 21.84 6.17
CA GLY A 340 -20.93 21.92 6.17
C GLY A 340 -21.57 21.79 4.78
N LYS A 341 -20.86 21.26 3.79
CA LYS A 341 -21.40 21.03 2.44
C LYS A 341 -22.24 19.76 2.33
N LEU A 342 -22.09 18.87 3.28
CA LEU A 342 -22.90 17.67 3.44
C LEU A 342 -23.51 17.65 4.83
N ARG A 343 -24.83 17.40 4.89
CA ARG A 343 -25.58 17.26 6.15
C ARG A 343 -25.97 15.81 6.36
N ALA A 344 -25.68 15.28 7.54
CA ALA A 344 -26.12 13.97 7.93
C ALA A 344 -27.65 13.92 8.10
N LEU A 345 -28.30 12.93 7.53
CA LEU A 345 -29.72 12.68 7.69
C LEU A 345 -30.02 12.10 9.08
N ALA A 346 -31.24 12.30 9.57
CA ALA A 346 -31.70 11.60 10.77
C ALA A 346 -31.57 10.09 10.57
N THR A 347 -31.22 9.39 11.66
CA THR A 347 -30.97 7.94 11.68
C THR A 347 -32.00 7.15 10.89
N ILE A 348 -31.57 6.46 9.85
CA ILE A 348 -32.45 5.64 9.02
C ILE A 348 -32.53 4.23 9.62
N THR A 349 -31.42 3.70 10.15
CA THR A 349 -31.34 2.39 10.78
C THR A 349 -30.13 2.39 11.73
N ALA A 350 -30.32 1.95 12.97
CA ALA A 350 -29.18 1.66 13.84
C ALA A 350 -28.40 0.50 13.24
N GLU A 351 -27.16 0.75 12.84
CA GLU A 351 -26.25 -0.27 12.27
C GLU A 351 -24.96 -0.27 13.06
N LYS A 352 -24.49 -1.45 13.41
CA LYS A 352 -23.17 -1.64 14.02
C LYS A 352 -22.20 -2.08 12.95
N THR A 353 -21.14 -1.31 12.73
CA THR A 353 -20.10 -1.60 11.75
C THR A 353 -18.73 -1.70 12.38
N THR A 354 -17.84 -2.46 11.77
CA THR A 354 -16.40 -2.41 12.08
C THR A 354 -15.66 -1.84 10.88
N TYR A 355 -14.50 -1.18 11.12
CA TYR A 355 -13.74 -0.58 10.01
C TYR A 355 -12.49 -1.39 9.69
N HIS A 356 -12.30 -1.71 8.40
CA HIS A 356 -11.08 -2.32 7.88
C HIS A 356 -10.10 -1.27 7.40
N ASP A 357 -8.99 -1.10 8.12
CA ASP A 357 -7.91 -0.21 7.72
C ASP A 357 -7.16 -0.75 6.49
N SER A 358 -7.42 -0.16 5.33
CA SER A 358 -6.69 -0.47 4.11
C SER A 358 -5.21 -0.14 4.27
N CYS A 359 -4.34 -1.10 3.95
CA CYS A 359 -2.90 -0.95 4.17
C CYS A 359 -2.28 0.21 3.38
N TYR A 360 -2.72 0.44 2.14
CA TYR A 360 -2.23 1.53 1.30
C TYR A 360 -2.78 2.91 1.72
N LEU A 361 -3.89 2.96 2.43
CA LEU A 361 -4.39 4.20 3.03
C LEU A 361 -3.68 4.48 4.37
N GLY A 362 -3.71 3.49 5.28
CA GLY A 362 -3.15 3.60 6.63
C GLY A 362 -1.62 3.50 6.65
N ARG A 363 -1.05 2.28 6.62
CA ARG A 363 0.39 2.07 6.83
C ARG A 363 1.30 2.79 5.84
N HIS A 364 0.90 2.85 4.57
CA HIS A 364 1.71 3.51 3.54
C HIS A 364 1.54 5.04 3.51
N ASN A 365 0.38 5.57 3.90
CA ASN A 365 0.07 7.00 3.78
C ASN A 365 -0.35 7.68 5.10
N GLY A 366 -0.48 6.94 6.21
CA GLY A 366 -0.78 7.51 7.54
C GLY A 366 -2.23 7.96 7.75
N ILE A 367 -3.15 7.60 6.86
CA ILE A 367 -4.54 8.04 6.90
C ILE A 367 -5.39 7.00 7.64
N TYR A 368 -5.73 7.27 8.90
CA TYR A 368 -6.53 6.41 9.78
C TYR A 368 -7.79 7.11 10.29
N ASP A 369 -7.72 8.43 10.52
CA ASP A 369 -8.77 9.17 11.21
C ASP A 369 -9.87 9.64 10.25
N ALA A 370 -9.54 10.01 9.02
CA ALA A 370 -10.53 10.51 8.06
C ALA A 370 -11.70 9.54 7.79
N PRO A 371 -11.49 8.22 7.59
CA PRO A 371 -12.60 7.27 7.47
C PRO A 371 -13.47 7.19 8.73
N ARG A 372 -12.84 7.24 9.91
CA ARG A 372 -13.56 7.21 11.20
C ARG A 372 -14.37 8.49 11.41
N ARG A 373 -13.80 9.63 11.04
CA ARG A 373 -14.49 10.93 11.08
C ARG A 373 -15.79 10.90 10.24
N ILE A 374 -15.76 10.27 9.07
CA ILE A 374 -16.95 10.07 8.24
C ILE A 374 -17.96 9.20 8.98
N ALA A 375 -17.55 8.06 9.49
CA ALA A 375 -18.44 7.12 10.17
C ALA A 375 -19.06 7.73 11.43
N GLU A 376 -18.30 8.48 12.22
CA GLU A 376 -18.75 9.20 13.42
C GLU A 376 -19.78 10.29 13.10
N ALA A 377 -19.73 10.87 11.90
CA ALA A 377 -20.67 11.89 11.47
C ALA A 377 -22.03 11.32 11.02
N ILE A 378 -22.17 9.99 10.90
CA ILE A 378 -23.40 9.32 10.48
C ILE A 378 -24.25 8.97 11.71
N PRO A 379 -25.45 9.60 11.91
CA PRO A 379 -26.29 9.33 13.07
C PRO A 379 -26.78 7.88 13.09
N GLY A 380 -26.56 7.20 14.23
CA GLY A 380 -26.99 5.82 14.44
C GLY A 380 -26.03 4.74 13.90
N LEU A 381 -24.91 5.14 13.29
CA LEU A 381 -23.85 4.20 12.96
C LEU A 381 -22.91 4.05 14.17
N GLU A 382 -22.84 2.86 14.73
CA GLU A 382 -21.91 2.51 15.81
C GLU A 382 -20.67 1.82 15.22
N VAL A 383 -19.50 2.39 15.47
CA VAL A 383 -18.23 1.80 15.02
C VAL A 383 -17.61 0.97 16.13
N VAL A 384 -17.42 -0.33 15.89
CA VAL A 384 -16.74 -1.26 16.80
C VAL A 384 -15.39 -1.63 16.20
N GLU A 385 -14.29 -1.37 16.90
CA GLU A 385 -12.97 -1.68 16.39
C GLU A 385 -12.66 -3.19 16.52
N MET A 386 -12.06 -3.76 15.47
CA MET A 386 -11.47 -5.08 15.55
C MET A 386 -10.23 -5.08 16.46
N SER A 387 -9.88 -6.23 17.03
CA SER A 387 -8.67 -6.41 17.87
C SER A 387 -7.38 -5.95 17.17
N ARG A 388 -7.32 -6.10 15.84
CA ARG A 388 -6.25 -5.60 14.99
C ARG A 388 -6.79 -4.50 14.07
N CYS A 389 -6.55 -3.25 14.45
CA CYS A 389 -6.97 -2.05 13.74
C CYS A 389 -5.81 -1.06 13.58
N LYS A 390 -6.00 0.00 12.82
CA LYS A 390 -5.04 1.06 12.53
C LYS A 390 -3.69 0.51 12.05
N GLU A 391 -2.57 0.90 12.66
CA GLU A 391 -1.22 0.46 12.29
C GLU A 391 -1.05 -1.05 12.38
N ARG A 392 -1.75 -1.70 13.32
CA ARG A 392 -1.74 -3.15 13.53
C ARG A 392 -2.80 -3.89 12.70
N GLY A 393 -3.57 -3.19 11.88
CA GLY A 393 -4.61 -3.77 11.05
C GLY A 393 -4.13 -4.99 10.27
N PHE A 394 -4.93 -6.08 10.23
CA PHE A 394 -4.61 -7.26 9.43
C PHE A 394 -4.91 -6.98 7.95
N CYS A 395 -4.13 -7.54 7.03
CA CYS A 395 -4.30 -7.34 5.60
C CYS A 395 -5.54 -8.08 5.07
N CYS A 396 -6.17 -7.55 4.02
CA CYS A 396 -7.22 -8.24 3.28
C CYS A 396 -6.70 -9.34 2.33
N GLY A 397 -5.39 -9.34 2.02
CA GLY A 397 -4.78 -10.35 1.15
C GLY A 397 -4.58 -9.95 -0.31
N ALA A 398 -5.18 -8.87 -0.79
CA ALA A 398 -5.19 -8.51 -2.22
C ALA A 398 -3.88 -7.94 -2.76
N GLY A 399 -3.11 -7.22 -1.92
CA GLY A 399 -1.93 -6.46 -2.36
C GLY A 399 -0.81 -7.33 -2.94
N GLY A 400 0.22 -6.68 -3.53
CA GLY A 400 1.38 -7.39 -4.09
C GLY A 400 1.07 -8.25 -5.31
N GLY A 401 -0.05 -8.01 -5.99
CA GLY A 401 -0.52 -8.84 -7.09
C GLY A 401 -1.27 -10.11 -6.66
N ARG A 402 -1.41 -10.36 -5.35
CA ARG A 402 -2.02 -11.58 -4.83
C ARG A 402 -3.48 -11.77 -5.23
N MET A 403 -4.21 -10.67 -5.50
CA MET A 403 -5.60 -10.75 -6.00
C MET A 403 -5.74 -11.56 -7.29
N TRP A 404 -4.68 -11.63 -8.09
CA TRP A 404 -4.66 -12.37 -9.36
C TRP A 404 -3.85 -13.68 -9.28
N MET A 405 -3.49 -14.12 -8.08
CA MET A 405 -2.74 -15.35 -7.87
C MET A 405 -3.59 -16.35 -7.08
N GLU A 406 -3.43 -17.63 -7.40
CA GLU A 406 -4.00 -18.68 -6.58
C GLU A 406 -3.38 -18.68 -5.19
N GLU A 407 -4.19 -18.97 -4.19
CA GLU A 407 -3.78 -18.98 -2.80
C GLU A 407 -4.00 -20.36 -2.21
N SER A 408 -2.90 -21.05 -1.89
CA SER A 408 -2.93 -22.36 -1.22
C SER A 408 -3.07 -22.20 0.30
N GLY A 409 -3.62 -23.21 0.96
CA GLY A 409 -3.79 -23.25 2.40
C GLY A 409 -4.82 -22.24 2.93
N THR A 410 -4.59 -21.72 4.14
CA THR A 410 -5.48 -20.72 4.75
C THR A 410 -5.36 -19.41 4.01
N ARG A 411 -6.49 -18.86 3.55
CA ARG A 411 -6.50 -17.57 2.85
C ARG A 411 -6.47 -16.42 3.82
N ILE A 412 -5.75 -15.37 3.45
CA ILE A 412 -5.55 -14.19 4.31
C ILE A 412 -6.89 -13.46 4.55
N ASN A 413 -7.73 -13.33 3.53
CA ASN A 413 -9.05 -12.71 3.67
C ASN A 413 -9.98 -13.49 4.59
N HIS A 414 -9.92 -14.84 4.60
CA HIS A 414 -10.70 -15.66 5.53
C HIS A 414 -10.33 -15.37 6.98
N MET A 415 -9.02 -15.24 7.29
CA MET A 415 -8.56 -14.86 8.62
C MET A 415 -9.03 -13.45 9.00
N ARG A 416 -9.05 -12.50 8.05
CA ARG A 416 -9.57 -11.16 8.31
C ARG A 416 -11.08 -11.18 8.55
N THR A 417 -11.81 -12.01 7.81
CA THR A 417 -13.24 -12.24 8.03
C THR A 417 -13.50 -12.84 9.41
N ASP A 418 -12.68 -13.79 9.87
CA ASP A 418 -12.80 -14.33 11.23
C ASP A 418 -12.67 -13.22 12.29
N GLN A 419 -11.69 -12.29 12.13
CA GLN A 419 -11.56 -11.15 13.03
C GLN A 419 -12.75 -10.18 12.98
N PHE A 420 -13.40 -10.04 11.83
CA PHE A 420 -14.66 -9.32 11.70
C PHE A 420 -15.78 -10.03 12.46
N LEU A 421 -15.92 -11.34 12.29
CA LEU A 421 -16.95 -12.15 12.95
C LEU A 421 -16.77 -12.26 14.49
N GLU A 422 -15.55 -12.01 15.00
CA GLU A 422 -15.29 -11.86 16.43
C GLU A 422 -15.89 -10.59 17.03
N THR A 423 -16.27 -9.62 16.19
CA THR A 423 -16.98 -8.42 16.61
C THR A 423 -18.49 -8.66 16.57
N ASP A 424 -19.27 -7.84 17.31
CA ASP A 424 -20.74 -7.88 17.20
C ASP A 424 -21.26 -7.09 15.98
N ALA A 425 -20.38 -6.62 15.08
CA ALA A 425 -20.77 -5.76 13.98
C ALA A 425 -21.61 -6.50 12.93
N ASP A 426 -22.60 -5.82 12.36
CA ASP A 426 -23.46 -6.30 11.29
C ASP A 426 -22.77 -6.22 9.93
N SER A 427 -21.88 -5.20 9.80
CA SER A 427 -21.13 -4.99 8.58
C SER A 427 -19.66 -4.68 8.85
N ILE A 428 -18.82 -4.89 7.82
CA ILE A 428 -17.46 -4.39 7.77
C ILE A 428 -17.37 -3.26 6.75
N SER A 429 -17.06 -2.04 7.25
CA SER A 429 -16.84 -0.86 6.42
C SER A 429 -15.40 -0.77 5.96
N LEU A 430 -15.19 -0.26 4.77
CA LEU A 430 -13.86 -0.13 4.19
C LEU A 430 -13.79 1.03 3.19
N SER A 431 -12.59 1.33 2.70
CA SER A 431 -12.33 2.43 1.78
C SER A 431 -11.30 1.99 0.73
N CYS A 432 -11.54 0.84 0.11
CA CYS A 432 -10.65 0.28 -0.90
C CYS A 432 -11.39 -0.77 -1.74
N PRO A 433 -11.43 -0.63 -3.07
CA PRO A 433 -12.14 -1.55 -3.94
C PRO A 433 -11.56 -2.98 -3.91
N PHE A 434 -10.26 -3.15 -3.69
CA PHE A 434 -9.66 -4.48 -3.54
C PHE A 434 -10.05 -5.11 -2.21
N CYS A 435 -10.03 -4.34 -1.11
CA CYS A 435 -10.45 -4.84 0.19
C CYS A 435 -11.92 -5.24 0.17
N LEU A 436 -12.78 -4.49 -0.54
CA LEU A 436 -14.21 -4.81 -0.67
C LEU A 436 -14.41 -6.20 -1.28
N GLN A 437 -13.77 -6.49 -2.41
CA GLN A 437 -13.85 -7.79 -3.04
C GLN A 437 -13.35 -8.93 -2.15
N MET A 438 -12.22 -8.73 -1.48
CA MET A 438 -11.65 -9.73 -0.59
C MET A 438 -12.54 -10.02 0.62
N MET A 439 -13.19 -9.00 1.18
CA MET A 439 -14.08 -9.18 2.32
C MET A 439 -15.42 -9.81 1.91
N GLU A 440 -15.97 -9.45 0.76
CA GLU A 440 -17.17 -10.12 0.24
C GLU A 440 -16.92 -11.61 -0.03
N GLU A 441 -15.79 -11.92 -0.68
CA GLU A 441 -15.41 -13.32 -0.90
C GLU A 441 -15.19 -14.06 0.43
N GLY A 442 -14.56 -13.42 1.41
CA GLY A 442 -14.37 -13.97 2.74
C GLY A 442 -15.70 -14.25 3.46
N ILE A 443 -16.66 -13.33 3.41
CA ILE A 443 -18.02 -13.46 3.98
C ILE A 443 -18.75 -14.62 3.30
N GLY A 444 -18.76 -14.68 1.96
CA GLY A 444 -19.37 -15.76 1.20
C GLY A 444 -18.74 -17.13 1.52
N SER A 445 -17.40 -17.19 1.66
CA SER A 445 -16.70 -18.44 2.01
C SER A 445 -17.06 -18.97 3.42
N LYS A 446 -17.50 -18.08 4.31
CA LYS A 446 -17.97 -18.44 5.66
C LYS A 446 -19.48 -18.74 5.72
N GLY A 447 -20.21 -18.52 4.62
CA GLY A 447 -21.66 -18.77 4.52
C GLY A 447 -22.47 -17.88 5.46
N VAL A 448 -22.08 -16.62 5.63
CA VAL A 448 -22.71 -15.65 6.53
C VAL A 448 -23.27 -14.42 5.80
N GLU A 449 -23.35 -14.45 4.48
CA GLU A 449 -23.79 -13.36 3.60
C GLU A 449 -25.24 -12.93 3.85
N ASP A 450 -26.08 -13.78 4.41
CA ASP A 450 -27.45 -13.44 4.78
C ASP A 450 -27.53 -12.51 6.02
N THR A 451 -26.48 -12.46 6.84
CA THR A 451 -26.48 -11.74 8.12
C THR A 451 -25.33 -10.73 8.26
N LYS A 452 -24.31 -10.84 7.44
CA LYS A 452 -23.12 -10.01 7.46
C LYS A 452 -22.83 -9.46 6.07
N SER A 453 -22.34 -8.21 6.01
CA SER A 453 -22.05 -7.56 4.72
C SER A 453 -20.73 -6.78 4.74
N ALA A 454 -20.13 -6.60 3.56
CA ALA A 454 -19.05 -5.66 3.33
C ALA A 454 -19.60 -4.45 2.58
N LYS A 455 -19.29 -3.23 3.07
CA LYS A 455 -19.75 -1.97 2.47
C LYS A 455 -18.58 -1.00 2.36
N ASP A 456 -18.45 -0.32 1.22
CA ASP A 456 -17.58 0.85 1.16
C ASP A 456 -18.25 2.01 1.93
N LEU A 457 -17.45 2.85 2.60
CA LEU A 457 -17.99 4.01 3.32
C LEU A 457 -18.78 4.95 2.42
N LEU A 458 -18.44 5.04 1.13
CA LEU A 458 -19.19 5.84 0.16
C LEU A 458 -20.64 5.37 0.01
N GLU A 459 -20.90 4.07 0.08
CA GLU A 459 -22.26 3.52 -0.01
C GLU A 459 -23.08 3.91 1.23
N ILE A 460 -22.46 3.84 2.41
CA ILE A 460 -23.10 4.26 3.67
C ILE A 460 -23.34 5.77 3.67
N MET A 461 -22.35 6.55 3.18
CA MET A 461 -22.47 8.00 3.06
C MET A 461 -23.57 8.42 2.09
N ASP A 462 -23.67 7.78 0.92
CA ASP A 462 -24.67 8.15 -0.09
C ASP A 462 -26.10 7.97 0.43
N ALA A 463 -26.31 6.95 1.27
CA ALA A 463 -27.58 6.72 1.96
C ALA A 463 -27.83 7.65 3.17
N SER A 464 -26.77 8.24 3.74
CA SER A 464 -26.81 8.93 5.05
C SER A 464 -26.62 10.45 4.97
N PHE A 465 -26.25 11.01 3.83
CA PHE A 465 -26.01 12.44 3.67
C PHE A 465 -26.86 13.04 2.54
N GLU A 466 -27.25 14.28 2.73
CA GLU A 466 -27.83 15.15 1.70
C GLU A 466 -26.97 16.40 1.50
N GLY A 467 -27.10 17.01 0.32
CA GLY A 467 -26.45 18.28 0.02
C GLY A 467 -27.13 19.42 0.76
N VAL A 468 -26.34 20.36 1.21
CA VAL A 468 -26.82 21.61 1.79
C VAL A 468 -26.74 22.69 0.70
N GLY A 469 -27.87 23.23 0.29
CA GLY A 469 -27.93 24.30 -0.70
C GLY A 469 -27.16 25.55 -0.23
N SER A 470 -26.91 26.49 -1.15
CA SER A 470 -26.16 27.72 -0.92
C SER A 470 -26.71 28.63 0.21
N ASP A 471 -27.91 28.33 0.72
CA ASP A 471 -28.63 29.15 1.73
C ASP A 471 -28.44 28.59 3.17
N PHE A 472 -27.55 27.63 3.36
CA PHE A 472 -27.30 27.08 4.68
C PHE A 472 -26.36 28.01 5.49
N GLU A 473 -26.90 28.72 6.45
CA GLU A 473 -26.13 29.33 7.53
C GLU A 473 -25.89 28.26 8.60
N PRO A 474 -24.62 27.90 8.93
CA PRO A 474 -24.33 26.96 10.00
C PRO A 474 -24.92 27.53 11.31
N SER A 475 -25.76 26.75 11.99
CA SER A 475 -26.21 27.11 13.32
C SER A 475 -24.99 27.21 14.23
N VAL A 476 -24.60 28.40 14.60
CA VAL A 476 -23.58 28.65 15.60
C VAL A 476 -24.11 28.00 16.89
N SER A 477 -23.51 26.88 17.28
CA SER A 477 -23.73 26.27 18.57
C SER A 477 -23.33 27.33 19.61
N ASP A 478 -24.29 27.76 20.44
CA ASP A 478 -24.05 28.69 21.54
C ASP A 478 -22.83 28.21 22.34
N PRO A 479 -21.92 29.12 22.70
CA PRO A 479 -20.78 28.77 23.56
C PRO A 479 -21.34 28.27 24.88
N VAL A 480 -20.98 27.04 25.26
CA VAL A 480 -21.26 26.52 26.60
C VAL A 480 -20.77 27.54 27.59
N SER A 481 -21.71 28.20 28.28
CA SER A 481 -21.42 29.13 29.33
C SER A 481 -20.66 28.39 30.42
N SER A 482 -19.39 28.74 30.62
CA SER A 482 -18.66 28.40 31.83
C SER A 482 -19.37 29.04 33.00
N ALA A 483 -20.13 28.25 33.74
CA ALA A 483 -20.61 28.63 35.05
C ALA A 483 -19.69 28.00 36.09
N ASP A 484 -19.04 28.89 36.84
CA ASP A 484 -18.40 28.81 38.15
C ASP A 484 -17.88 27.47 38.72
#